data_5a35dce5925644eb42f51f896a9eca00
#
_entry.id   5a35dce5925644eb42f51f896a9eca00
#
_cell.length_a   1.000
_cell.length_b   1.000
_cell.length_c   1.000
_cell.angle_alpha   90.00
_cell.angle_beta   90.00
_cell.angle_gamma   90.00
#
_symmetry.space_group_name_H-M   'P 1'
#
loop_
_entity.id
_entity.type
_entity.pdbx_description
1 polymer ?
#
loop_
_entity_poly.entity_id
_entity_poly.type
_entity_poly.pdbx_seq_one_letter_code
_entity_poly.pdbx_strand_id
1 'polypeptide(L)'
;MDATEAFTADNPDVSFDIQTIQNEDMDGKLQTAVNSGDLPDIFMARGGQKLADIVATGKVKDLTDSISDDAKSSMGAALSAFEVDGKNYAVPTAVLPGGIFYSKDLFAQAGITEEPKTMDDLNAAVDKLKAAGIQPIALGAKDAWPAAHWYYFFALRSCSQETISKAADAKEFDDPCWQTAGEELEEFAGTNPFNQGFLTTPAQEGAGSSAGLIANHQAAMELMGGWNVGVIASLTPDEQPLPDLGWFPFPEVDGGDGDPTAMMGGVDGFSCAADAPSACEDFLNFIATKDQQEAYAEAYQTIPANQEAQGAVADPALEPIMTAYNDAAYVITWLDTVLGQNVGNSLNTGVVDMLAGKGDADSIVAAMNSAAARE
;
A
#
# COMPACT_ATOMS: atom_id res chain seq x y z
N MET A 1 -23.86 8.85 -5.15
CA MET A 1 -23.94 8.70 -6.63
C MET A 1 -22.56 8.27 -7.07
N ASP A 2 -22.46 7.22 -7.86
CA ASP A 2 -21.19 6.75 -8.42
C ASP A 2 -20.60 7.87 -9.32
N ALA A 3 -19.27 8.05 -9.31
CA ALA A 3 -18.59 9.09 -10.07
C ALA A 3 -18.89 8.99 -11.59
N THR A 4 -19.03 7.77 -12.11
CA THR A 4 -19.37 7.54 -13.53
C THR A 4 -20.80 7.98 -13.86
N GLU A 5 -21.76 7.72 -12.98
CA GLU A 5 -23.14 8.19 -13.13
C GLU A 5 -23.22 9.73 -13.05
N ALA A 6 -22.48 10.32 -12.09
CA ALA A 6 -22.44 11.77 -11.94
C ALA A 6 -21.84 12.45 -13.19
N PHE A 7 -20.74 11.92 -13.71
CA PHE A 7 -20.11 12.45 -14.92
C PHE A 7 -21.01 12.30 -16.15
N THR A 8 -21.66 11.14 -16.32
CA THR A 8 -22.57 10.87 -17.46
C THR A 8 -23.79 11.79 -17.45
N ALA A 9 -24.29 12.19 -16.27
CA ALA A 9 -25.42 13.12 -16.18
C ALA A 9 -25.15 14.46 -16.89
N ASP A 10 -23.91 14.96 -16.79
CA ASP A 10 -23.47 16.19 -17.44
C ASP A 10 -22.88 15.95 -18.85
N ASN A 11 -22.52 14.71 -19.17
CA ASN A 11 -21.90 14.29 -20.45
C ASN A 11 -22.69 13.14 -21.08
N PRO A 12 -23.90 13.35 -21.62
CA PRO A 12 -24.80 12.26 -22.02
C PRO A 12 -24.32 11.44 -23.23
N ASP A 13 -23.29 11.92 -23.95
CA ASP A 13 -22.64 11.18 -25.05
C ASP A 13 -21.54 10.23 -24.56
N VAL A 14 -21.22 10.22 -23.25
CA VAL A 14 -20.22 9.34 -22.62
C VAL A 14 -20.93 8.17 -21.92
N SER A 15 -20.37 6.98 -22.06
CA SER A 15 -20.78 5.78 -21.35
C SER A 15 -19.56 5.03 -20.82
N PHE A 16 -19.73 4.31 -19.71
CA PHE A 16 -18.67 3.53 -19.11
C PHE A 16 -18.98 2.03 -19.18
N ASP A 17 -17.99 1.25 -19.59
CA ASP A 17 -17.95 -0.21 -19.41
C ASP A 17 -16.94 -0.54 -18.31
N ILE A 18 -17.45 -0.85 -17.11
CA ILE A 18 -16.62 -0.99 -15.91
C ILE A 18 -16.24 -2.46 -15.70
N GLN A 19 -14.94 -2.72 -15.60
CA GLN A 19 -14.39 -4.02 -15.26
C GLN A 19 -13.78 -3.99 -13.86
N THR A 20 -14.34 -4.78 -12.95
CA THR A 20 -13.77 -4.97 -11.62
C THR A 20 -12.73 -6.11 -11.65
N ILE A 21 -11.54 -5.84 -11.15
CA ILE A 21 -10.42 -6.77 -11.11
C ILE A 21 -9.94 -6.87 -9.67
N GLN A 22 -9.70 -8.09 -9.21
CA GLN A 22 -9.13 -8.32 -7.89
C GLN A 22 -7.69 -7.78 -7.84
N ASN A 23 -7.29 -7.27 -6.67
CA ASN A 23 -5.98 -6.63 -6.48
C ASN A 23 -4.82 -7.54 -6.91
N GLU A 24 -4.89 -8.82 -6.58
CA GLU A 24 -3.87 -9.84 -6.87
C GLU A 24 -3.69 -10.09 -8.38
N ASP A 25 -4.75 -9.90 -9.16
CA ASP A 25 -4.76 -10.09 -10.60
C ASP A 25 -4.42 -8.83 -11.41
N MET A 26 -4.46 -7.64 -10.76
CA MET A 26 -4.40 -6.34 -11.41
C MET A 26 -3.15 -6.18 -12.28
N ASP A 27 -1.97 -6.35 -11.69
CA ASP A 27 -0.70 -6.13 -12.38
C ASP A 27 -0.54 -7.08 -13.57
N GLY A 28 -0.93 -8.36 -13.41
CA GLY A 28 -0.86 -9.37 -14.47
C GLY A 28 -1.81 -9.08 -15.64
N LYS A 29 -3.04 -8.66 -15.33
CA LYS A 29 -4.03 -8.29 -16.35
C LYS A 29 -3.65 -7.02 -17.08
N LEU A 30 -3.16 -6.01 -16.35
CA LEU A 30 -2.68 -4.76 -16.94
C LEU A 30 -1.49 -5.03 -17.89
N GLN A 31 -0.51 -5.83 -17.47
CA GLN A 31 0.62 -6.21 -18.32
C GLN A 31 0.16 -6.97 -19.56
N THR A 32 -0.84 -7.84 -19.44
CA THR A 32 -1.43 -8.54 -20.58
C THR A 32 -2.10 -7.58 -21.55
N ALA A 33 -2.90 -6.64 -21.06
CA ALA A 33 -3.57 -5.61 -21.85
C ALA A 33 -2.56 -4.69 -22.58
N VAL A 34 -1.48 -4.31 -21.88
CA VAL A 34 -0.37 -3.56 -22.48
C VAL A 34 0.26 -4.34 -23.62
N ASN A 35 0.55 -5.64 -23.44
CA ASN A 35 1.22 -6.46 -24.44
C ASN A 35 0.32 -6.75 -25.66
N SER A 36 -0.98 -7.00 -25.45
CA SER A 36 -1.93 -7.25 -26.54
C SER A 36 -2.34 -5.98 -27.30
N GLY A 37 -2.18 -4.81 -26.69
CA GLY A 37 -2.66 -3.55 -27.24
C GLY A 37 -4.14 -3.27 -26.96
N ASP A 38 -4.75 -4.00 -26.03
CA ASP A 38 -6.15 -3.88 -25.62
C ASP A 38 -6.26 -3.17 -24.24
N LEU A 39 -5.43 -2.13 -24.04
CA LEU A 39 -5.47 -1.34 -22.83
C LEU A 39 -6.84 -0.61 -22.73
N PRO A 40 -7.55 -0.67 -21.60
CA PRO A 40 -8.79 0.09 -21.46
C PRO A 40 -8.51 1.60 -21.50
N ASP A 41 -9.49 2.39 -21.95
CA ASP A 41 -9.36 3.85 -22.04
C ASP A 41 -8.90 4.47 -20.71
N ILE A 42 -9.43 3.97 -19.60
CA ILE A 42 -9.06 4.36 -18.24
C ILE A 42 -8.61 3.11 -17.50
N PHE A 43 -7.48 3.17 -16.80
CA PHE A 43 -7.00 2.08 -15.97
C PHE A 43 -6.40 2.59 -14.68
N MET A 44 -6.48 1.77 -13.63
CA MET A 44 -5.85 2.05 -12.36
C MET A 44 -4.32 2.05 -12.52
N ALA A 45 -3.68 3.09 -12.00
CA ALA A 45 -2.24 3.25 -11.99
C ALA A 45 -1.71 3.28 -10.56
N ARG A 46 -0.57 2.64 -10.37
CA ARG A 46 0.30 2.78 -9.21
C ARG A 46 1.55 3.53 -9.65
N GLY A 47 2.00 4.46 -8.83
CA GLY A 47 3.18 5.27 -9.18
C GLY A 47 4.49 4.48 -9.27
N GLY A 48 5.61 5.19 -9.39
CA GLY A 48 6.94 4.60 -9.38
C GLY A 48 7.30 3.81 -10.66
N GLN A 49 8.22 2.85 -10.53
CA GLN A 49 8.76 2.11 -11.68
C GLN A 49 7.70 1.29 -12.43
N LYS A 50 6.68 0.76 -11.73
CA LYS A 50 5.58 0.05 -12.40
C LYS A 50 4.87 0.90 -13.43
N LEU A 51 4.62 2.18 -13.11
CA LEU A 51 4.05 3.14 -14.07
C LEU A 51 5.06 3.48 -15.17
N ALA A 52 6.31 3.75 -14.81
CA ALA A 52 7.36 4.09 -15.76
C ALA A 52 7.54 2.99 -16.82
N ASP A 53 7.48 1.72 -16.43
CA ASP A 53 7.55 0.58 -17.35
C ASP A 53 6.42 0.59 -18.39
N ILE A 54 5.19 0.94 -17.97
CA ILE A 54 4.06 1.04 -18.90
C ILE A 54 4.19 2.28 -19.78
N VAL A 55 4.60 3.43 -19.22
CA VAL A 55 4.85 4.67 -19.96
C VAL A 55 5.89 4.47 -21.06
N ALA A 56 6.97 3.73 -20.76
CA ALA A 56 8.02 3.40 -21.73
C ALA A 56 7.50 2.65 -22.97
N THR A 57 6.35 1.98 -22.89
CA THR A 57 5.70 1.34 -24.04
C THR A 57 5.04 2.34 -25.01
N GLY A 58 4.92 3.61 -24.62
CA GLY A 58 4.21 4.64 -25.40
C GLY A 58 2.69 4.51 -25.40
N LYS A 59 2.11 3.68 -24.52
CA LYS A 59 0.68 3.38 -24.49
C LYS A 59 -0.10 4.16 -23.43
N VAL A 60 0.55 5.02 -22.67
CA VAL A 60 -0.06 5.89 -21.66
C VAL A 60 -0.05 7.33 -22.13
N LYS A 61 -1.16 8.04 -21.97
CA LYS A 61 -1.30 9.44 -22.34
C LYS A 61 -0.53 10.34 -21.37
N ASP A 62 0.25 11.28 -21.90
CA ASP A 62 0.83 12.38 -21.14
C ASP A 62 -0.29 13.34 -20.72
N LEU A 63 -0.52 13.48 -19.43
CA LEU A 63 -1.59 14.28 -18.84
C LEU A 63 -1.09 15.64 -18.33
N THR A 64 0.20 15.96 -18.50
CA THR A 64 0.85 17.15 -17.90
C THR A 64 0.09 18.43 -18.17
N ASP A 65 -0.35 18.63 -19.41
CA ASP A 65 -1.07 19.83 -19.84
C ASP A 65 -2.60 19.71 -19.67
N SER A 66 -3.12 18.51 -19.49
CA SER A 66 -4.55 18.23 -19.36
C SER A 66 -5.04 18.30 -17.90
N ILE A 67 -4.16 18.05 -16.92
CA ILE A 67 -4.51 18.17 -15.50
C ILE A 67 -4.74 19.64 -15.17
N SER A 68 -5.89 19.94 -14.58
CA SER A 68 -6.27 21.32 -14.21
C SER A 68 -5.34 21.92 -13.17
N ASP A 69 -5.21 23.24 -13.14
CA ASP A 69 -4.40 23.95 -12.16
C ASP A 69 -4.92 23.74 -10.74
N ASP A 70 -6.24 23.61 -10.56
CA ASP A 70 -6.86 23.32 -9.28
C ASP A 70 -6.45 21.92 -8.78
N ALA A 71 -6.48 20.89 -9.64
CA ALA A 71 -6.02 19.55 -9.30
C ALA A 71 -4.52 19.52 -8.97
N LYS A 72 -3.70 20.22 -9.76
CA LYS A 72 -2.25 20.36 -9.48
C LYS A 72 -1.98 20.99 -8.12
N SER A 73 -2.74 22.02 -7.77
CA SER A 73 -2.60 22.75 -6.52
C SER A 73 -3.05 21.92 -5.31
N SER A 74 -4.20 21.23 -5.43
CA SER A 74 -4.83 20.52 -4.30
C SER A 74 -4.23 19.15 -4.01
N MET A 75 -3.57 18.51 -4.99
CA MET A 75 -3.00 17.17 -4.84
C MET A 75 -1.52 17.15 -4.46
N GLY A 76 -0.80 18.25 -4.67
CA GLY A 76 0.58 18.44 -4.18
C GLY A 76 1.50 17.23 -4.44
N ALA A 77 2.11 16.69 -3.38
CA ALA A 77 3.03 15.58 -3.47
C ALA A 77 2.41 14.26 -3.98
N ALA A 78 1.10 14.07 -3.82
CA ALA A 78 0.44 12.86 -4.33
C ALA A 78 0.51 12.80 -5.86
N LEU A 79 0.45 13.94 -6.55
CA LEU A 79 0.56 13.99 -8.01
C LEU A 79 1.97 13.60 -8.48
N SER A 80 3.02 13.93 -7.73
CA SER A 80 4.40 13.60 -8.10
C SER A 80 4.69 12.08 -8.09
N ALA A 81 3.89 11.29 -7.40
CA ALA A 81 3.99 9.82 -7.46
C ALA A 81 3.78 9.24 -8.87
N PHE A 82 3.11 10.00 -9.74
CA PHE A 82 2.80 9.62 -11.12
C PHE A 82 3.63 10.39 -12.17
N GLU A 83 4.71 11.02 -11.72
CA GLU A 83 5.63 11.72 -12.60
C GLU A 83 6.69 10.75 -13.15
N VAL A 84 6.84 10.73 -14.46
CA VAL A 84 7.88 10.00 -15.18
C VAL A 84 8.57 10.98 -16.14
N ASP A 85 9.88 11.15 -16.02
CA ASP A 85 10.68 12.08 -16.84
C ASP A 85 10.12 13.52 -16.87
N GLY A 86 9.63 14.03 -15.74
CA GLY A 86 9.08 15.38 -15.60
C GLY A 86 7.69 15.57 -16.19
N LYS A 87 6.95 14.49 -16.47
CA LYS A 87 5.60 14.48 -17.02
C LYS A 87 4.66 13.67 -16.14
N ASN A 88 3.42 14.13 -16.01
CA ASN A 88 2.39 13.43 -15.25
C ASN A 88 1.57 12.48 -16.13
N TYR A 89 1.35 11.25 -15.64
CA TYR A 89 0.66 10.20 -16.38
C TYR A 89 -0.59 9.65 -15.68
N ALA A 90 -0.90 10.11 -14.48
CA ALA A 90 -2.13 9.74 -13.78
C ALA A 90 -2.64 10.86 -12.89
N VAL A 91 -3.91 10.75 -12.50
CA VAL A 91 -4.56 11.60 -11.49
C VAL A 91 -4.75 10.76 -10.21
N PRO A 92 -4.19 11.18 -9.07
CA PRO A 92 -4.32 10.46 -7.81
C PRO A 92 -5.74 10.51 -7.23
N THR A 93 -6.15 9.44 -6.56
CA THR A 93 -7.43 9.36 -5.85
C THR A 93 -7.27 9.19 -4.35
N ALA A 94 -6.24 8.45 -3.90
CA ALA A 94 -6.00 8.18 -2.49
C ALA A 94 -4.51 8.14 -2.16
N VAL A 95 -4.16 8.55 -0.95
CA VAL A 95 -2.86 8.29 -0.34
C VAL A 95 -3.02 7.17 0.70
N LEU A 96 -2.12 6.21 0.69
CA LEU A 96 -2.28 4.91 1.35
C LEU A 96 -1.08 4.59 2.26
N PRO A 97 -0.81 5.42 3.30
CA PRO A 97 0.30 5.18 4.21
C PRO A 97 0.12 3.87 4.98
N GLY A 98 1.21 3.15 5.19
CA GLY A 98 1.21 1.88 5.91
C GLY A 98 1.58 2.02 7.38
N GLY A 99 1.10 1.06 8.16
CA GLY A 99 1.39 0.91 9.58
C GLY A 99 0.61 -0.25 10.18
N ILE A 100 0.59 -0.36 11.47
CA ILE A 100 -0.01 -1.50 12.18
C ILE A 100 -1.40 -1.13 12.69
N PHE A 101 -2.41 -1.77 12.11
CA PHE A 101 -3.78 -1.78 12.61
C PHE A 101 -3.90 -2.70 13.81
N TYR A 102 -4.73 -2.35 14.81
CA TYR A 102 -4.93 -3.19 15.98
C TYR A 102 -6.35 -3.04 16.57
N SER A 103 -6.80 -4.08 17.27
CA SER A 103 -8.01 -4.04 18.08
C SER A 103 -7.68 -3.49 19.47
N LYS A 104 -8.26 -2.33 19.82
CA LYS A 104 -8.14 -1.73 21.17
C LYS A 104 -8.71 -2.64 22.24
N ASP A 105 -9.78 -3.38 21.92
CA ASP A 105 -10.43 -4.30 22.87
C ASP A 105 -9.53 -5.51 23.18
N LEU A 106 -8.88 -6.09 22.17
CA LEU A 106 -7.95 -7.21 22.37
C LEU A 106 -6.67 -6.77 23.09
N PHE A 107 -6.18 -5.54 22.82
CA PHE A 107 -5.07 -4.95 23.56
C PHE A 107 -5.42 -4.78 25.04
N ALA A 108 -6.60 -4.19 25.32
CA ALA A 108 -7.10 -4.02 26.69
C ALA A 108 -7.24 -5.37 27.42
N GLN A 109 -7.77 -6.39 26.74
CA GLN A 109 -7.90 -7.76 27.28
C GLN A 109 -6.54 -8.39 27.62
N ALA A 110 -5.50 -8.10 26.83
CA ALA A 110 -4.13 -8.57 27.08
C ALA A 110 -3.35 -7.68 28.09
N GLY A 111 -3.99 -6.58 28.58
CA GLY A 111 -3.33 -5.64 29.50
C GLY A 111 -2.26 -4.78 28.82
N ILE A 112 -2.43 -4.50 27.50
CA ILE A 112 -1.60 -3.57 26.74
C ILE A 112 -2.30 -2.23 26.79
N THR A 113 -1.65 -1.20 27.35
CA THR A 113 -2.22 0.13 27.61
C THR A 113 -1.64 1.23 26.72
N GLU A 114 -0.54 0.94 26.04
CA GLU A 114 0.16 1.87 25.14
C GLU A 114 0.50 1.17 23.85
N GLU A 115 0.50 1.93 22.76
CA GLU A 115 0.91 1.48 21.44
C GLU A 115 2.43 1.23 21.40
N PRO A 116 2.91 0.12 20.80
CA PRO A 116 4.34 -0.16 20.63
C PRO A 116 5.04 0.95 19.83
N LYS A 117 6.18 1.43 20.34
CA LYS A 117 7.00 2.46 19.67
C LYS A 117 8.35 1.90 19.18
N THR A 118 8.81 0.82 19.79
CA THR A 118 10.03 0.11 19.44
C THR A 118 9.72 -1.34 19.13
N MET A 119 10.65 -2.05 18.48
CA MET A 119 10.48 -3.49 18.23
C MET A 119 10.43 -4.29 19.55
N ASP A 120 11.11 -3.84 20.60
CA ASP A 120 11.02 -4.45 21.93
C ASP A 120 9.60 -4.31 22.51
N ASP A 121 8.94 -3.14 22.35
CA ASP A 121 7.56 -2.94 22.77
C ASP A 121 6.60 -3.84 21.96
N LEU A 122 6.83 -3.99 20.65
CA LEU A 122 6.03 -4.87 19.80
C LEU A 122 6.18 -6.33 20.21
N ASN A 123 7.41 -6.80 20.49
CA ASN A 123 7.68 -8.15 21.00
C ASN A 123 6.98 -8.37 22.36
N ALA A 124 7.05 -7.39 23.26
CA ALA A 124 6.35 -7.46 24.54
C ALA A 124 4.82 -7.51 24.38
N ALA A 125 4.26 -6.79 23.42
CA ALA A 125 2.84 -6.85 23.08
C ALA A 125 2.46 -8.24 22.53
N VAL A 126 3.26 -8.80 21.61
CA VAL A 126 3.09 -10.17 21.10
C VAL A 126 3.07 -11.19 22.22
N ASP A 127 3.99 -11.11 23.16
CA ASP A 127 4.06 -12.04 24.31
C ASP A 127 2.83 -11.92 25.23
N LYS A 128 2.36 -10.69 25.52
CA LYS A 128 1.14 -10.48 26.32
C LYS A 128 -0.10 -11.04 25.63
N LEU A 129 -0.25 -10.81 24.32
CA LEU A 129 -1.36 -11.36 23.53
C LEU A 129 -1.36 -12.89 23.54
N LYS A 130 -0.19 -13.52 23.33
CA LYS A 130 -0.05 -14.98 23.44
C LYS A 130 -0.41 -15.49 24.84
N ALA A 131 0.06 -14.83 25.89
CA ALA A 131 -0.24 -15.20 27.27
C ALA A 131 -1.76 -15.09 27.58
N ALA A 132 -2.47 -14.17 26.92
CA ALA A 132 -3.92 -14.03 27.00
C ALA A 132 -4.67 -15.04 26.09
N GLY A 133 -3.97 -15.85 25.29
CA GLY A 133 -4.58 -16.78 24.34
C GLY A 133 -5.13 -16.10 23.08
N ILE A 134 -4.66 -14.87 22.78
CA ILE A 134 -5.06 -14.08 21.63
C ILE A 134 -4.01 -14.24 20.53
N GLN A 135 -4.43 -14.43 19.28
CA GLN A 135 -3.54 -14.45 18.13
C GLN A 135 -2.95 -13.05 17.91
N PRO A 136 -1.60 -12.87 17.98
CA PRO A 136 -1.03 -11.54 17.97
C PRO A 136 -1.21 -10.81 16.64
N ILE A 137 -0.75 -11.41 15.54
CA ILE A 137 -0.70 -10.74 14.22
C ILE A 137 -1.35 -11.61 13.15
N ALA A 138 -2.27 -11.04 12.40
CA ALA A 138 -2.79 -11.59 11.17
C ALA A 138 -1.83 -11.29 10.02
N LEU A 139 -1.50 -12.32 9.21
CA LEU A 139 -0.64 -12.19 8.05
C LEU A 139 -1.21 -12.96 6.85
N GLY A 140 -1.48 -12.27 5.77
CA GLY A 140 -2.00 -12.81 4.51
C GLY A 140 -0.89 -13.23 3.54
N ALA A 141 0.01 -14.13 3.95
CA ALA A 141 1.20 -14.48 3.16
C ALA A 141 0.91 -15.33 1.91
N LYS A 142 -0.31 -15.84 1.73
CA LYS A 142 -0.71 -16.49 0.47
C LYS A 142 -0.53 -15.56 -0.73
N ASP A 143 -0.79 -14.28 -0.56
CA ASP A 143 -0.74 -13.27 -1.62
C ASP A 143 0.64 -12.58 -1.72
N ALA A 144 1.62 -13.06 -0.95
CA ALA A 144 3.02 -12.66 -0.88
C ALA A 144 3.27 -11.21 -0.42
N TRP A 145 2.66 -10.20 -1.05
CA TRP A 145 2.90 -8.79 -0.77
C TRP A 145 2.65 -8.37 0.70
N PRO A 146 1.64 -8.91 1.45
CA PRO A 146 1.49 -8.53 2.86
C PRO A 146 2.64 -9.04 3.74
N ALA A 147 3.20 -10.20 3.40
CA ALA A 147 4.39 -10.70 4.07
C ALA A 147 5.61 -9.83 3.79
N ALA A 148 5.75 -9.40 2.53
CA ALA A 148 6.84 -8.54 2.10
C ALA A 148 6.76 -7.13 2.71
N HIS A 149 5.58 -6.62 3.06
CA HIS A 149 5.46 -5.35 3.79
C HIS A 149 6.29 -5.33 5.08
N TRP A 150 6.40 -6.43 5.81
CA TRP A 150 7.26 -6.51 6.98
C TRP A 150 8.72 -6.24 6.62
N TYR A 151 9.23 -6.89 5.58
CA TYR A 151 10.58 -6.61 5.08
C TYR A 151 10.74 -5.15 4.63
N TYR A 152 9.73 -4.58 3.95
CA TYR A 152 9.79 -3.19 3.49
C TYR A 152 9.94 -2.22 4.65
N PHE A 153 9.20 -2.42 5.75
CA PHE A 153 9.30 -1.56 6.91
C PHE A 153 10.61 -1.78 7.68
N PHE A 154 11.11 -3.00 7.77
CA PHE A 154 12.44 -3.23 8.30
C PHE A 154 13.51 -2.54 7.43
N ALA A 155 13.41 -2.61 6.09
CA ALA A 155 14.31 -1.90 5.20
C ALA A 155 14.19 -0.37 5.34
N LEU A 156 12.98 0.16 5.54
CA LEU A 156 12.75 1.59 5.80
C LEU A 156 13.41 2.06 7.10
N ARG A 157 13.56 1.19 8.09
CA ARG A 157 14.22 1.50 9.37
C ARG A 157 15.73 1.23 9.33
N SER A 158 16.16 0.21 8.60
CA SER A 158 17.58 -0.17 8.53
C SER A 158 18.37 0.65 7.53
N CYS A 159 17.77 1.00 6.38
CA CYS A 159 18.44 1.73 5.30
C CYS A 159 18.17 3.24 5.36
N SER A 160 19.18 4.04 4.98
CA SER A 160 18.97 5.47 4.77
C SER A 160 18.05 5.75 3.57
N GLN A 161 17.37 6.91 3.57
CA GLN A 161 16.57 7.34 2.42
C GLN A 161 17.40 7.34 1.12
N GLU A 162 18.67 7.79 1.19
CA GLU A 162 19.59 7.84 0.04
C GLU A 162 19.86 6.43 -0.52
N THR A 163 20.07 5.44 0.37
CA THR A 163 20.31 4.03 -0.03
C THR A 163 19.09 3.46 -0.74
N ILE A 164 17.87 3.69 -0.20
CA ILE A 164 16.64 3.21 -0.84
C ILE A 164 16.42 3.88 -2.20
N SER A 165 16.63 5.19 -2.30
CA SER A 165 16.49 5.92 -3.57
C SER A 165 17.49 5.43 -4.61
N LYS A 166 18.76 5.22 -4.24
CA LYS A 166 19.78 4.66 -5.14
C LYS A 166 19.41 3.26 -5.62
N ALA A 167 18.92 2.42 -4.73
CA ALA A 167 18.50 1.07 -5.11
C ALA A 167 17.32 1.09 -6.08
N ALA A 168 16.38 2.04 -5.94
CA ALA A 168 15.29 2.23 -6.88
C ALA A 168 15.79 2.62 -8.28
N ASP A 169 16.77 3.54 -8.35
CA ASP A 169 17.30 4.06 -9.61
C ASP A 169 18.28 3.07 -10.30
N ALA A 170 19.23 2.54 -9.52
CA ALA A 170 20.34 1.73 -10.06
C ALA A 170 20.07 0.23 -10.03
N LYS A 171 19.02 -0.23 -9.32
CA LYS A 171 18.74 -1.65 -9.09
C LYS A 171 19.92 -2.39 -8.42
N GLU A 172 20.61 -1.71 -7.50
CA GLU A 172 21.75 -2.26 -6.75
C GLU A 172 21.38 -2.42 -5.27
N PHE A 173 21.59 -3.62 -4.70
CA PHE A 173 21.22 -3.99 -3.33
C PHE A 173 22.44 -4.46 -2.53
N ASP A 174 23.61 -3.88 -2.80
CA ASP A 174 24.89 -4.29 -2.17
C ASP A 174 25.10 -3.66 -0.78
N ASP A 175 24.28 -2.69 -0.39
CA ASP A 175 24.36 -2.09 0.94
C ASP A 175 23.94 -3.11 2.00
N PRO A 176 24.72 -3.28 3.11
CA PRO A 176 24.40 -4.26 4.15
C PRO A 176 23.02 -4.05 4.81
N CYS A 177 22.45 -2.86 4.74
CA CYS A 177 21.15 -2.57 5.34
C CYS A 177 20.01 -3.45 4.80
N TRP A 178 20.09 -3.86 3.53
CA TRP A 178 19.11 -4.78 2.93
C TRP A 178 19.14 -6.16 3.57
N GLN A 179 20.36 -6.66 3.87
CA GLN A 179 20.52 -7.92 4.60
C GLN A 179 20.05 -7.76 6.05
N THR A 180 20.44 -6.68 6.73
CA THR A 180 19.99 -6.38 8.09
C THR A 180 18.47 -6.37 8.20
N ALA A 181 17.76 -5.75 7.24
CA ALA A 181 16.30 -5.78 7.20
C ALA A 181 15.71 -7.20 7.15
N GLY A 182 16.36 -8.10 6.41
CA GLY A 182 15.97 -9.50 6.36
C GLY A 182 16.24 -10.25 7.66
N GLU A 183 17.40 -10.02 8.28
CA GLU A 183 17.80 -10.61 9.57
C GLU A 183 16.85 -10.18 10.69
N GLU A 184 16.47 -8.90 10.75
CA GLU A 184 15.48 -8.38 11.71
C GLU A 184 14.10 -9.03 11.52
N LEU A 185 13.64 -9.19 10.27
CA LEU A 185 12.40 -9.89 10.00
C LEU A 185 12.49 -11.39 10.38
N GLU A 186 13.61 -12.04 10.10
CA GLU A 186 13.82 -13.44 10.46
C GLU A 186 13.80 -13.63 11.98
N GLU A 187 14.47 -12.75 12.74
CA GLU A 187 14.44 -12.75 14.21
C GLU A 187 13.03 -12.52 14.74
N PHE A 188 12.32 -11.50 14.22
CA PHE A 188 10.95 -11.23 14.61
C PHE A 188 10.01 -12.41 14.32
N ALA A 189 10.09 -13.01 13.13
CA ALA A 189 9.31 -14.19 12.75
C ALA A 189 9.62 -15.41 13.63
N GLY A 190 10.86 -15.53 14.10
CA GLY A 190 11.30 -16.55 15.04
C GLY A 190 10.57 -16.49 16.39
N THR A 191 10.01 -15.36 16.78
CA THR A 191 9.14 -15.23 17.96
C THR A 191 7.74 -15.85 17.72
N ASN A 192 7.42 -16.32 16.53
CA ASN A 192 6.10 -16.84 16.12
C ASN A 192 4.94 -15.85 16.36
N PRO A 193 4.99 -14.64 15.81
CA PRO A 193 3.97 -13.62 16.03
C PRO A 193 2.73 -13.83 15.18
N PHE A 194 2.86 -14.52 14.04
CA PHE A 194 1.84 -14.62 12.99
C PHE A 194 0.78 -15.70 13.28
N ASN A 195 -0.40 -15.53 12.71
CA ASN A 195 -1.50 -16.49 12.87
C ASN A 195 -1.15 -17.87 12.32
N GLN A 196 -1.75 -18.89 12.92
CA GLN A 196 -1.60 -20.25 12.42
C GLN A 196 -2.05 -20.37 10.97
N GLY A 197 -1.21 -20.93 10.10
CA GLY A 197 -1.51 -21.11 8.68
C GLY A 197 -1.34 -19.83 7.82
N PHE A 198 -0.65 -18.83 8.30
CA PHE A 198 -0.45 -17.54 7.61
C PHE A 198 0.06 -17.70 6.17
N LEU A 199 0.86 -18.71 5.86
CA LEU A 199 1.33 -18.99 4.50
C LEU A 199 0.21 -19.33 3.49
N THR A 200 -0.98 -19.67 3.98
CA THR A 200 -2.15 -19.98 3.17
C THR A 200 -3.33 -19.04 3.42
N THR A 201 -3.17 -18.10 4.35
CA THR A 201 -4.16 -17.07 4.65
C THR A 201 -4.12 -16.01 3.53
N PRO A 202 -5.25 -15.69 2.87
CA PRO A 202 -5.33 -14.58 1.93
C PRO A 202 -5.30 -13.22 2.66
N ALA A 203 -5.02 -12.14 1.92
CA ALA A 203 -4.94 -10.80 2.51
C ALA A 203 -6.30 -10.21 2.86
N GLN A 204 -7.20 -10.14 1.88
CA GLN A 204 -8.35 -9.23 1.94
C GLN A 204 -9.71 -9.90 1.69
N GLU A 205 -9.73 -11.15 1.27
CA GLU A 205 -10.99 -11.79 0.86
C GLU A 205 -11.55 -12.77 1.88
N GLY A 206 -12.75 -12.46 2.38
CA GLY A 206 -13.52 -13.31 3.27
C GLY A 206 -13.08 -13.29 4.73
N ALA A 207 -13.89 -13.84 5.61
CA ALA A 207 -13.68 -13.82 7.05
C ALA A 207 -12.40 -14.54 7.53
N GLY A 208 -11.79 -15.39 6.70
CA GLY A 208 -10.56 -16.10 6.97
C GLY A 208 -9.30 -15.41 6.41
N SER A 209 -9.43 -14.24 5.77
CA SER A 209 -8.31 -13.41 5.35
C SER A 209 -7.67 -12.71 6.55
N SER A 210 -6.45 -12.16 6.38
CA SER A 210 -5.82 -11.41 7.46
C SER A 210 -6.67 -10.23 7.92
N ALA A 211 -7.25 -9.45 6.99
CA ALA A 211 -8.19 -8.39 7.32
C ALA A 211 -9.48 -8.93 7.99
N GLY A 212 -10.00 -10.09 7.53
CA GLY A 212 -11.14 -10.76 8.14
C GLY A 212 -10.88 -11.24 9.57
N LEU A 213 -9.65 -11.66 9.88
CA LEU A 213 -9.26 -12.03 11.24
C LEU A 213 -9.29 -10.82 12.19
N ILE A 214 -8.91 -9.62 11.71
CA ILE A 214 -9.06 -8.38 12.48
C ILE A 214 -10.53 -8.00 12.62
N ALA A 215 -11.29 -7.95 11.53
CA ALA A 215 -12.71 -7.59 11.51
C ALA A 215 -13.55 -8.43 12.49
N ASN A 216 -13.15 -9.68 12.75
CA ASN A 216 -13.84 -10.63 13.60
C ASN A 216 -13.13 -10.88 14.95
N HIS A 217 -12.20 -10.03 15.38
CA HIS A 217 -11.44 -10.14 16.64
C HIS A 217 -10.75 -11.51 16.83
N GLN A 218 -10.30 -12.14 15.75
CA GLN A 218 -9.58 -13.42 15.78
C GLN A 218 -8.06 -13.22 15.82
N ALA A 219 -7.57 -12.04 15.45
CA ALA A 219 -6.20 -11.59 15.63
C ALA A 219 -6.18 -10.13 16.10
N ALA A 220 -5.14 -9.74 16.81
CA ALA A 220 -5.07 -8.44 17.45
C ALA A 220 -4.49 -7.34 16.57
N MET A 221 -3.56 -7.67 15.67
CA MET A 221 -2.81 -6.71 14.84
C MET A 221 -2.68 -7.18 13.39
N GLU A 222 -2.49 -6.21 12.46
CA GLU A 222 -2.15 -6.44 11.06
C GLU A 222 -1.31 -5.27 10.53
N LEU A 223 -0.18 -5.54 9.88
CA LEU A 223 0.60 -4.54 9.15
C LEU A 223 0.00 -4.37 7.74
N MET A 224 -0.53 -3.19 7.43
CA MET A 224 -1.23 -2.94 6.16
C MET A 224 -1.22 -1.45 5.81
N GLY A 225 -1.61 -1.12 4.57
CA GLY A 225 -1.83 0.27 4.14
C GLY A 225 -3.19 0.83 4.54
N GLY A 226 -3.34 2.15 4.42
CA GLY A 226 -4.52 2.89 4.86
C GLY A 226 -5.86 2.45 4.25
N TRP A 227 -5.87 1.78 3.10
CA TRP A 227 -7.07 1.17 2.50
C TRP A 227 -7.72 0.10 3.37
N ASN A 228 -6.96 -0.45 4.33
CA ASN A 228 -7.42 -1.58 5.15
C ASN A 228 -8.58 -1.22 6.08
N VAL A 229 -8.77 0.06 6.40
CA VAL A 229 -9.94 0.54 7.16
C VAL A 229 -11.23 0.12 6.43
N GLY A 230 -11.34 0.44 5.14
CA GLY A 230 -12.49 0.05 4.33
C GLY A 230 -12.61 -1.46 4.11
N VAL A 231 -11.49 -2.16 3.93
CA VAL A 231 -11.48 -3.63 3.79
C VAL A 231 -11.97 -4.30 5.07
N ILE A 232 -11.46 -3.90 6.23
CA ILE A 232 -11.90 -4.42 7.53
C ILE A 232 -13.40 -4.15 7.72
N ALA A 233 -13.86 -2.92 7.45
CA ALA A 233 -15.26 -2.56 7.56
C ALA A 233 -16.16 -3.47 6.72
N SER A 234 -15.78 -3.75 5.47
CA SER A 234 -16.54 -4.64 4.56
C SER A 234 -16.60 -6.11 5.02
N LEU A 235 -15.72 -6.52 5.94
CA LEU A 235 -15.61 -7.89 6.46
C LEU A 235 -16.19 -8.05 7.88
N THR A 236 -16.66 -6.96 8.50
CA THR A 236 -17.44 -7.03 9.74
C THR A 236 -18.84 -7.61 9.46
N PRO A 237 -19.50 -8.22 10.46
CA PRO A 237 -20.80 -8.86 10.25
C PRO A 237 -21.92 -7.93 9.77
N ASP A 238 -21.81 -6.62 10.04
CA ASP A 238 -22.78 -5.59 9.67
C ASP A 238 -22.26 -4.64 8.56
N GLU A 239 -21.05 -4.93 8.03
CA GLU A 239 -20.40 -4.14 7.00
C GLU A 239 -20.20 -2.66 7.41
N GLN A 240 -19.94 -2.45 8.71
CA GLN A 240 -19.70 -1.11 9.29
C GLN A 240 -18.26 -0.98 9.77
N PRO A 241 -17.73 0.25 9.90
CA PRO A 241 -16.43 0.49 10.51
C PRO A 241 -16.28 -0.19 11.87
N LEU A 242 -15.13 -0.82 12.10
CA LEU A 242 -14.85 -1.52 13.36
C LEU A 242 -14.57 -0.48 14.47
N PRO A 243 -15.46 -0.37 15.50
CA PRO A 243 -15.40 0.76 16.44
C PRO A 243 -14.15 0.81 17.31
N ASP A 244 -13.53 -0.35 17.56
CA ASP A 244 -12.30 -0.47 18.36
C ASP A 244 -11.03 -0.55 17.52
N LEU A 245 -11.12 -0.26 16.20
CA LEU A 245 -9.94 -0.22 15.34
C LEU A 245 -9.04 0.95 15.74
N GLY A 246 -7.77 0.63 15.99
CA GLY A 246 -6.69 1.58 16.19
C GLY A 246 -5.60 1.40 15.14
N TRP A 247 -4.65 2.32 15.14
CA TRP A 247 -3.51 2.29 14.24
C TRP A 247 -2.30 2.96 14.90
N PHE A 248 -1.12 2.44 14.67
CA PHE A 248 0.15 3.07 15.02
C PHE A 248 1.20 2.85 13.92
N PRO A 249 2.19 3.78 13.78
CA PRO A 249 3.25 3.64 12.80
C PRO A 249 4.12 2.42 13.10
N PHE A 250 4.81 1.88 12.07
CA PHE A 250 5.76 0.79 12.28
C PHE A 250 6.85 1.23 13.28
N PRO A 251 7.13 0.39 14.29
CA PRO A 251 8.04 0.74 15.37
C PRO A 251 9.47 1.09 14.90
N GLU A 252 10.21 1.77 15.77
CA GLU A 252 11.63 2.02 15.61
C GLU A 252 12.42 0.71 15.75
N VAL A 253 13.47 0.55 14.91
CA VAL A 253 14.44 -0.54 14.93
C VAL A 253 15.78 0.04 15.41
N ASP A 254 16.35 -0.54 16.44
CA ASP A 254 17.59 -0.08 17.05
C ASP A 254 18.79 -0.20 16.07
N GLY A 255 19.54 0.87 15.94
CA GLY A 255 20.80 0.87 15.16
C GLY A 255 20.64 0.98 13.65
N GLY A 256 19.43 1.16 13.14
CA GLY A 256 19.20 1.43 11.73
C GLY A 256 19.51 2.87 11.34
N ASP A 257 19.82 3.10 10.06
CA ASP A 257 20.11 4.42 9.48
C ASP A 257 18.85 5.13 8.94
N GLY A 258 17.68 4.47 8.97
CA GLY A 258 16.40 5.02 8.56
C GLY A 258 15.79 5.96 9.59
N ASP A 259 15.08 6.99 9.15
CA ASP A 259 14.37 7.89 10.06
C ASP A 259 13.17 7.15 10.73
N PRO A 260 13.03 7.19 12.06
CA PRO A 260 11.95 6.48 12.76
C PRO A 260 10.54 7.00 12.44
N THR A 261 10.43 8.24 11.94
CA THR A 261 9.16 8.83 11.52
C THR A 261 8.87 8.61 10.04
N ALA A 262 9.84 8.11 9.26
CA ALA A 262 9.62 7.83 7.85
C ALA A 262 8.48 6.84 7.65
N MET A 263 7.69 7.06 6.62
CA MET A 263 6.57 6.21 6.26
C MET A 263 6.78 5.57 4.89
N MET A 264 6.16 4.44 4.72
CA MET A 264 5.99 3.80 3.43
C MET A 264 4.50 3.74 3.10
N GLY A 265 4.18 3.98 1.83
CA GLY A 265 2.79 3.97 1.41
C GLY A 265 2.66 4.04 -0.10
N GLY A 266 1.45 3.79 -0.60
CA GLY A 266 1.11 3.96 -2.01
C GLY A 266 0.35 5.23 -2.28
N VAL A 267 0.27 5.57 -3.55
CA VAL A 267 -0.73 6.49 -4.09
C VAL A 267 -1.42 5.76 -5.22
N ASP A 268 -2.72 5.59 -5.11
CA ASP A 268 -3.54 5.05 -6.18
C ASP A 268 -4.15 6.16 -7.01
N GLY A 269 -4.28 5.93 -8.31
CA GLY A 269 -4.86 6.87 -9.23
C GLY A 269 -5.30 6.20 -10.52
N PHE A 270 -5.68 7.02 -11.50
CA PHE A 270 -6.10 6.55 -12.81
C PHE A 270 -5.33 7.24 -13.93
N SER A 271 -4.99 6.44 -14.94
CA SER A 271 -4.33 6.87 -16.18
C SER A 271 -5.27 6.74 -17.36
N CYS A 272 -4.96 7.47 -18.44
CA CYS A 272 -5.58 7.29 -19.75
C CYS A 272 -4.66 6.50 -20.69
N ALA A 273 -5.22 5.58 -21.49
CA ALA A 273 -4.51 5.02 -22.63
C ALA A 273 -4.14 6.11 -23.63
N ALA A 274 -3.05 5.93 -24.38
CA ALA A 274 -2.54 6.96 -25.31
C ALA A 274 -3.54 7.34 -26.40
N ASP A 275 -4.39 6.42 -26.82
CA ASP A 275 -5.42 6.58 -27.85
C ASP A 275 -6.84 6.76 -27.25
N ALA A 276 -6.96 6.87 -25.92
CA ALA A 276 -8.23 7.14 -25.27
C ALA A 276 -8.86 8.46 -25.75
N PRO A 277 -10.21 8.53 -25.84
CA PRO A 277 -10.90 9.76 -26.19
C PRO A 277 -10.63 10.88 -25.16
N SER A 278 -10.81 12.14 -25.55
CA SER A 278 -10.63 13.30 -24.65
C SER A 278 -11.51 13.25 -23.40
N ALA A 279 -12.64 12.56 -23.47
CA ALA A 279 -13.52 12.34 -22.32
C ALA A 279 -12.80 11.61 -21.15
N CYS A 280 -11.71 10.87 -21.43
CA CYS A 280 -10.87 10.31 -20.37
C CYS A 280 -10.24 11.41 -19.52
N GLU A 281 -9.59 12.38 -20.15
CA GLU A 281 -8.95 13.52 -19.47
C GLU A 281 -9.98 14.36 -18.70
N ASP A 282 -11.15 14.58 -19.30
CA ASP A 282 -12.25 15.30 -18.67
C ASP A 282 -12.76 14.56 -17.41
N PHE A 283 -12.90 13.23 -17.49
CA PHE A 283 -13.29 12.41 -16.37
C PHE A 283 -12.23 12.38 -15.26
N LEU A 284 -10.94 12.29 -15.60
CA LEU A 284 -9.87 12.35 -14.59
C LEU A 284 -9.85 13.70 -13.85
N ASN A 285 -10.08 14.82 -14.55
CA ASN A 285 -10.22 16.12 -13.89
C ASN A 285 -11.49 16.20 -13.03
N PHE A 286 -12.57 15.57 -13.44
CA PHE A 286 -13.80 15.49 -12.65
C PHE A 286 -13.58 14.74 -11.34
N ILE A 287 -12.96 13.54 -11.36
CA ILE A 287 -12.68 12.78 -10.12
C ILE A 287 -11.62 13.44 -9.23
N ALA A 288 -10.82 14.38 -9.77
CA ALA A 288 -9.85 15.17 -9.02
C ALA A 288 -10.51 16.27 -8.16
N THR A 289 -11.75 16.64 -8.46
CA THR A 289 -12.46 17.72 -7.73
C THR A 289 -12.66 17.35 -6.26
N LYS A 290 -12.73 18.37 -5.40
CA LYS A 290 -12.96 18.20 -3.96
C LYS A 290 -14.17 17.32 -3.69
N ASP A 291 -15.33 17.61 -4.28
CA ASP A 291 -16.58 16.89 -4.03
C ASP A 291 -16.48 15.40 -4.41
N GLN A 292 -15.80 15.07 -5.51
CA GLN A 292 -15.61 13.67 -5.93
C GLN A 292 -14.60 12.94 -5.05
N GLN A 293 -13.55 13.62 -4.61
CA GLN A 293 -12.57 13.07 -3.66
C GLN A 293 -13.16 12.85 -2.26
N GLU A 294 -14.05 13.73 -1.78
CA GLU A 294 -14.82 13.52 -0.57
C GLU A 294 -15.74 12.29 -0.69
N ALA A 295 -16.48 12.17 -1.80
CA ALA A 295 -17.33 11.02 -2.06
C ALA A 295 -16.54 9.71 -2.16
N TYR A 296 -15.36 9.75 -2.78
CA TYR A 296 -14.44 8.61 -2.87
C TYR A 296 -13.94 8.19 -1.48
N ALA A 297 -13.49 9.14 -0.68
CA ALA A 297 -13.00 8.90 0.68
C ALA A 297 -14.06 8.28 1.58
N GLU A 298 -15.32 8.76 1.49
CA GLU A 298 -16.45 8.22 2.22
C GLU A 298 -16.77 6.78 1.78
N ALA A 299 -16.83 6.53 0.46
CA ALA A 299 -17.20 5.23 -0.09
C ALA A 299 -16.16 4.13 0.21
N TYR A 300 -14.88 4.47 0.18
CA TYR A 300 -13.77 3.51 0.34
C TYR A 300 -13.08 3.58 1.71
N GLN A 301 -13.54 4.43 2.61
CA GLN A 301 -12.95 4.64 3.94
C GLN A 301 -11.43 4.82 3.84
N THR A 302 -10.99 5.82 3.06
CA THR A 302 -9.59 6.07 2.73
C THR A 302 -9.24 7.56 2.80
N ILE A 303 -7.96 7.89 2.67
CA ILE A 303 -7.46 9.26 2.70
C ILE A 303 -7.43 9.80 1.27
N PRO A 304 -8.22 10.83 0.93
CA PRO A 304 -8.26 11.40 -0.41
C PRO A 304 -6.92 12.08 -0.75
N ALA A 305 -6.52 11.98 -2.02
CA ALA A 305 -5.31 12.63 -2.51
C ALA A 305 -5.45 14.16 -2.57
N ASN A 306 -6.67 14.66 -2.79
CA ASN A 306 -6.99 16.09 -2.73
C ASN A 306 -7.00 16.57 -1.27
N GLN A 307 -6.04 17.43 -0.92
CA GLN A 307 -5.86 17.93 0.45
C GLN A 307 -7.08 18.72 0.96
N GLU A 308 -7.82 19.39 0.08
CA GLU A 308 -9.03 20.11 0.45
C GLU A 308 -10.19 19.19 0.85
N ALA A 309 -10.16 17.92 0.38
CA ALA A 309 -11.14 16.89 0.70
C ALA A 309 -10.82 16.14 2.02
N GLN A 310 -9.60 16.23 2.54
CA GLN A 310 -9.18 15.50 3.75
C GLN A 310 -10.00 15.84 4.99
N GLY A 311 -10.59 17.03 5.03
CA GLY A 311 -11.50 17.42 6.13
C GLY A 311 -12.81 16.63 6.20
N ALA A 312 -13.17 15.87 5.17
CA ALA A 312 -14.35 15.00 5.14
C ALA A 312 -14.09 13.59 5.70
N VAL A 313 -12.82 13.24 5.95
CA VAL A 313 -12.46 11.94 6.55
C VAL A 313 -13.00 11.89 7.97
N ALA A 314 -14.00 11.03 8.19
CA ALA A 314 -14.73 10.95 9.46
C ALA A 314 -14.35 9.71 10.29
N ASP A 315 -13.72 8.69 9.71
CA ASP A 315 -13.36 7.48 10.44
C ASP A 315 -12.21 7.75 11.43
N PRO A 316 -12.43 7.50 12.75
CA PRO A 316 -11.40 7.74 13.77
C PRO A 316 -10.12 6.93 13.58
N ALA A 317 -10.15 5.81 12.82
CA ALA A 317 -8.97 5.01 12.53
C ALA A 317 -8.06 5.66 11.48
N LEU A 318 -8.57 6.58 10.65
CA LEU A 318 -7.80 7.30 9.64
C LEU A 318 -7.08 8.55 10.19
N GLU A 319 -7.57 9.15 11.29
CA GLU A 319 -6.98 10.36 11.88
C GLU A 319 -5.51 10.17 12.30
N PRO A 320 -5.14 9.11 13.06
CA PRO A 320 -3.73 8.87 13.41
C PRO A 320 -2.85 8.60 12.18
N ILE A 321 -3.39 7.96 11.13
CA ILE A 321 -2.67 7.73 9.88
C ILE A 321 -2.35 9.07 9.19
N MET A 322 -3.34 9.95 9.06
CA MET A 322 -3.16 11.29 8.48
C MET A 322 -2.16 12.13 9.27
N THR A 323 -2.24 12.06 10.60
CA THR A 323 -1.31 12.79 11.48
C THR A 323 0.13 12.30 11.25
N ALA A 324 0.35 10.99 11.30
CA ALA A 324 1.68 10.41 11.07
C ALA A 324 2.21 10.70 9.65
N TYR A 325 1.33 10.67 8.64
CA TYR A 325 1.69 11.00 7.26
C TYR A 325 2.16 12.45 7.12
N ASN A 326 1.47 13.39 7.77
CA ASN A 326 1.82 14.81 7.73
C ASN A 326 3.09 15.13 8.53
N ASP A 327 3.38 14.37 9.59
CA ASP A 327 4.54 14.55 10.47
C ASP A 327 5.77 13.73 10.00
N ALA A 328 5.61 12.87 8.98
CA ALA A 328 6.68 12.03 8.47
C ALA A 328 7.85 12.85 7.91
N ALA A 329 9.08 12.45 8.24
CA ALA A 329 10.28 13.06 7.67
C ALA A 329 10.31 12.93 6.14
N TYR A 330 9.85 11.79 5.63
CA TYR A 330 9.64 11.51 4.21
C TYR A 330 8.70 10.29 4.06
N VAL A 331 8.14 10.16 2.87
CA VAL A 331 7.31 9.00 2.50
C VAL A 331 7.93 8.33 1.27
N ILE A 332 8.08 7.00 1.33
CA ILE A 332 8.57 6.18 0.21
C ILE A 332 7.42 5.33 -0.31
N THR A 333 7.30 5.18 -1.61
CA THR A 333 6.37 4.24 -2.25
C THR A 333 6.77 2.79 -1.89
N TRP A 334 5.78 1.89 -1.80
CA TRP A 334 5.97 0.45 -1.57
C TRP A 334 7.14 -0.11 -2.39
N LEU A 335 8.02 -0.89 -1.77
CA LEU A 335 9.26 -1.33 -2.45
C LEU A 335 9.00 -2.13 -3.72
N ASP A 336 7.98 -2.99 -3.74
CA ASP A 336 7.62 -3.74 -4.95
C ASP A 336 7.11 -2.86 -6.10
N THR A 337 6.66 -1.65 -5.77
CA THR A 337 6.21 -0.66 -6.75
C THR A 337 7.37 0.19 -7.25
N VAL A 338 8.19 0.71 -6.34
CA VAL A 338 9.32 1.58 -6.71
C VAL A 338 10.47 0.80 -7.36
N LEU A 339 10.65 -0.47 -7.01
CA LEU A 339 11.67 -1.35 -7.60
C LEU A 339 11.26 -1.98 -8.95
N GLY A 340 10.00 -1.82 -9.35
CA GLY A 340 9.46 -2.41 -10.58
C GLY A 340 9.00 -3.87 -10.43
N GLN A 341 8.30 -4.35 -11.48
CA GLN A 341 7.58 -5.61 -11.43
C GLN A 341 8.49 -6.83 -11.14
N ASN A 342 9.64 -6.93 -11.80
CA ASN A 342 10.49 -8.12 -11.70
C ASN A 342 11.20 -8.19 -10.34
N VAL A 343 11.84 -7.10 -9.94
CA VAL A 343 12.55 -7.03 -8.66
C VAL A 343 11.55 -7.12 -7.51
N GLY A 344 10.44 -6.40 -7.58
CA GLY A 344 9.39 -6.42 -6.57
C GLY A 344 8.78 -7.80 -6.35
N ASN A 345 8.44 -8.52 -7.43
CA ASN A 345 7.92 -9.89 -7.32
C ASN A 345 8.98 -10.86 -6.75
N SER A 346 10.26 -10.66 -7.09
CA SER A 346 11.34 -11.51 -6.57
C SER A 346 11.56 -11.26 -5.07
N LEU A 347 11.47 -10.00 -4.63
CA LEU A 347 11.49 -9.61 -3.22
C LEU A 347 10.33 -10.26 -2.47
N ASN A 348 9.08 -10.09 -2.95
CA ASN A 348 7.89 -10.63 -2.31
C ASN A 348 7.97 -12.16 -2.15
N THR A 349 8.42 -12.86 -3.21
CA THR A 349 8.60 -14.31 -3.18
C THR A 349 9.70 -14.72 -2.22
N GLY A 350 10.85 -14.01 -2.21
CA GLY A 350 11.97 -14.28 -1.32
C GLY A 350 11.58 -14.18 0.15
N VAL A 351 10.78 -13.17 0.51
CA VAL A 351 10.26 -13.02 1.88
C VAL A 351 9.36 -14.20 2.27
N VAL A 352 8.43 -14.60 1.41
CA VAL A 352 7.56 -15.76 1.69
C VAL A 352 8.37 -17.05 1.81
N ASP A 353 9.37 -17.25 0.97
CA ASP A 353 10.23 -18.44 1.05
C ASP A 353 11.04 -18.46 2.36
N MET A 354 11.58 -17.32 2.81
CA MET A 354 12.24 -17.21 4.12
C MET A 354 11.26 -17.55 5.26
N LEU A 355 10.06 -16.96 5.28
CA LEU A 355 9.04 -17.23 6.30
C LEU A 355 8.54 -18.69 6.28
N ALA A 356 8.63 -19.35 5.12
CA ALA A 356 8.33 -20.78 4.95
C ALA A 356 9.51 -21.72 5.34
N GLY A 357 10.65 -21.16 5.76
CA GLY A 357 11.85 -21.92 6.10
C GLY A 357 12.58 -22.52 4.89
N LYS A 358 12.38 -21.95 3.69
CA LYS A 358 13.02 -22.36 2.44
C LYS A 358 14.18 -21.45 2.01
N GLY A 359 14.38 -20.35 2.74
CA GLY A 359 15.40 -19.34 2.50
C GLY A 359 15.76 -18.64 3.80
N ASP A 360 16.60 -17.63 3.69
CA ASP A 360 17.10 -16.77 4.76
C ASP A 360 17.20 -15.32 4.27
N ALA A 361 17.68 -14.39 5.09
CA ALA A 361 17.89 -13.00 4.75
C ALA A 361 18.77 -12.81 3.49
N ASP A 362 19.87 -13.60 3.39
CA ASP A 362 20.78 -13.55 2.23
C ASP A 362 20.07 -13.92 0.92
N SER A 363 19.14 -14.88 0.98
CA SER A 363 18.41 -15.35 -0.19
C SER A 363 17.43 -14.30 -0.75
N ILE A 364 16.89 -13.40 0.11
CA ILE A 364 16.05 -12.28 -0.33
C ILE A 364 16.88 -11.31 -1.17
N VAL A 365 18.03 -10.87 -0.66
CA VAL A 365 18.92 -9.94 -1.37
C VAL A 365 19.45 -10.54 -2.66
N ALA A 366 19.84 -11.85 -2.65
CA ALA A 366 20.26 -12.57 -3.84
C ALA A 366 19.17 -12.66 -4.90
N ALA A 367 17.90 -12.83 -4.50
CA ALA A 367 16.76 -12.84 -5.42
C ALA A 367 16.55 -11.48 -6.08
N MET A 368 16.61 -10.38 -5.32
CA MET A 368 16.52 -9.01 -5.83
C MET A 368 17.64 -8.72 -6.84
N ASN A 369 18.90 -8.97 -6.48
CA ASN A 369 20.05 -8.79 -7.38
C ASN A 369 19.96 -9.64 -8.65
N SER A 370 19.49 -10.90 -8.52
CA SER A 370 19.27 -11.78 -9.67
C SER A 370 18.15 -11.30 -10.59
N ALA A 371 17.12 -10.68 -10.06
CA ALA A 371 16.05 -10.09 -10.86
C ALA A 371 16.53 -8.84 -11.59
N ALA A 372 17.18 -7.92 -10.87
CA ALA A 372 17.77 -6.70 -11.43
C ALA A 372 18.75 -6.96 -12.59
N ALA A 373 19.59 -7.98 -12.47
CA ALA A 373 20.53 -8.36 -13.52
C ALA A 373 19.89 -8.86 -14.83
N ARG A 374 18.56 -9.07 -14.86
CA ARG A 374 17.79 -9.52 -16.03
C ARG A 374 17.00 -8.40 -16.70
N GLU A 375 16.95 -7.21 -16.11
CA GLU A 375 16.37 -5.99 -16.69
C GLU A 375 17.37 -5.25 -17.57
#